data_7baa20b0d3af23c6e04fa90cfd9307e7
#
_entry.id   7baa20b0d3af23c6e04fa90cfd9307e7
#
_cell.length_a   1.000
_cell.length_b   1.000
_cell.length_c   1.000
_cell.angle_alpha   90.00
_cell.angle_beta   90.00
_cell.angle_gamma   90.00
#
_symmetry.space_group_name_H-M   'P 1'
#
loop_
_entity.id
_entity.type
_entity.pdbx_description
1 polymer ?
#
loop_
_entity_poly.entity_id
_entity_poly.type
_entity_poly.pdbx_seq_one_letter_code
_entity_poly.pdbx_strand_id
1 'polypeptide(L)'
;MSSPATSPAAPPVPNWVRTAICWQVYPLGFCGAPRQREDLVGEGYGGAEGENVVHRLPRLLGWLDHLVSLGANVLVLNPVFDAVSHGYDTLDHRRIDPRLGDEEDLEDLLAACRERGIRVVLDGVFNHVSAQHPVARRAIAAGPGTEEGALIRWSGEHPYGFEGNADLVELDLAHPVVQDRVVEVMGLWLDRGVDGWRLDALYAAGPEAWAPILARVRAAHPEAWLLGEVIHGDYPAIAAASGAHSITQYELWKAIWSSLRDGNLFELAHALGRHEQFLREAGGAHPLTFLGNHDTTRIASQLPDGRDLAPAIALLALLPGVPCVYAGDELGAVGVKEDRPGGDDAVRPTFPDDPASLLDGSDAADEGGDPSPHQLHLLKAGAAPRILEAHRRLLGLRRREPWLATAHVAVVEETLENTAVEITLTPADGTPGADAPAPLRLVLNLGDEPRPAPGEILEAVDGAAMIDGVPSAGPGLVPAHGAAVLR
;
A
#
# COMPACT_ATOMS: atom_id res chain seq x y z
N MET A 1 -14.61 20.98 -37.56
CA MET A 1 -13.96 19.87 -36.86
C MET A 1 -13.42 20.47 -35.57
N SER A 2 -14.14 20.28 -34.45
CA SER A 2 -13.67 20.73 -33.11
C SER A 2 -12.51 19.80 -32.72
N SER A 3 -11.37 20.39 -32.39
CA SER A 3 -10.27 19.65 -31.77
C SER A 3 -10.83 18.91 -30.55
N PRO A 4 -10.45 17.64 -30.30
CA PRO A 4 -10.81 16.98 -29.07
C PRO A 4 -10.24 17.82 -27.91
N ALA A 5 -11.10 18.16 -26.96
CA ALA A 5 -10.65 18.80 -25.73
C ALA A 5 -9.65 17.83 -25.07
N THR A 6 -8.40 18.24 -24.93
CA THR A 6 -7.42 17.48 -24.17
C THR A 6 -7.96 17.34 -22.74
N SER A 7 -8.20 16.10 -22.32
CA SER A 7 -8.54 15.82 -20.91
C SER A 7 -7.49 16.49 -20.01
N PRO A 8 -7.89 17.08 -18.90
CA PRO A 8 -6.93 17.66 -17.96
C PRO A 8 -5.94 16.56 -17.53
N ALA A 9 -4.65 16.89 -17.51
CA ALA A 9 -3.63 15.98 -16.98
C ALA A 9 -3.71 15.92 -15.46
N ALA A 10 -3.38 14.78 -14.86
CA ALA A 10 -3.23 14.69 -13.42
C ALA A 10 -2.12 15.64 -12.93
N PRO A 11 -2.23 16.21 -11.71
CA PRO A 11 -1.19 17.08 -11.18
C PRO A 11 0.11 16.29 -10.94
N PRO A 12 1.28 16.93 -11.10
CA PRO A 12 2.54 16.29 -10.79
C PRO A 12 2.65 15.96 -9.32
N VAL A 13 3.26 14.83 -8.99
CA VAL A 13 3.55 14.46 -7.59
C VAL A 13 4.51 15.48 -6.95
N PRO A 14 4.44 15.69 -5.62
CA PRO A 14 5.47 16.41 -4.88
C PRO A 14 6.86 15.78 -5.12
N ASN A 15 7.91 16.60 -5.13
CA ASN A 15 9.25 16.13 -5.53
C ASN A 15 9.75 14.95 -4.70
N TRP A 16 9.46 14.91 -3.41
CA TRP A 16 9.89 13.85 -2.51
C TRP A 16 9.26 12.49 -2.85
N VAL A 17 8.07 12.47 -3.48
CA VAL A 17 7.36 11.24 -3.87
C VAL A 17 8.11 10.49 -4.98
N ARG A 18 8.87 11.19 -5.82
CA ARG A 18 9.67 10.58 -6.90
C ARG A 18 10.72 9.59 -6.39
N THR A 19 11.13 9.72 -5.13
CA THR A 19 12.08 8.81 -4.47
C THR A 19 11.44 8.05 -3.32
N ALA A 20 10.12 8.06 -3.22
CA ALA A 20 9.39 7.36 -2.18
C ALA A 20 9.48 5.83 -2.37
N ILE A 21 9.72 5.15 -1.26
CA ILE A 21 9.54 3.71 -1.08
C ILE A 21 8.73 3.58 0.19
N CYS A 22 7.52 3.01 0.07
CA CYS A 22 6.57 2.94 1.16
C CYS A 22 6.70 1.65 1.96
N TRP A 23 6.47 1.75 3.25
CA TRP A 23 6.17 0.64 4.13
C TRP A 23 4.79 0.89 4.73
N GLN A 24 3.83 0.02 4.44
CA GLN A 24 2.42 0.16 4.83
C GLN A 24 2.13 -0.70 6.05
N VAL A 25 1.46 -0.11 7.04
CA VAL A 25 1.09 -0.77 8.29
C VAL A 25 -0.41 -0.62 8.53
N TYR A 26 -1.07 -1.70 8.97
CA TYR A 26 -2.41 -1.65 9.55
C TYR A 26 -2.30 -1.58 11.08
N PRO A 27 -2.43 -0.39 11.70
CA PRO A 27 -1.99 -0.16 13.09
C PRO A 27 -2.77 -0.97 14.12
N LEU A 28 -4.09 -1.13 13.97
CA LEU A 28 -4.91 -1.88 14.92
C LEU A 28 -4.41 -3.33 15.08
N GLY A 29 -4.17 -4.03 13.96
CA GLY A 29 -3.60 -5.38 13.99
C GLY A 29 -2.16 -5.35 14.46
N PHE A 30 -1.30 -4.56 13.81
CA PHE A 30 0.14 -4.49 14.08
C PHE A 30 0.44 -4.24 15.55
N CYS A 31 -0.26 -3.30 16.17
CA CYS A 31 -0.08 -2.94 17.57
C CYS A 31 -0.84 -3.86 18.56
N GLY A 32 -1.56 -4.88 18.08
CA GLY A 32 -2.31 -5.81 18.93
C GLY A 32 -3.49 -5.17 19.63
N ALA A 33 -4.15 -4.21 18.98
CA ALA A 33 -5.36 -3.61 19.50
C ALA A 33 -6.54 -4.62 19.39
N PRO A 34 -7.47 -4.63 20.36
CA PRO A 34 -8.65 -5.47 20.27
C PRO A 34 -9.50 -5.06 19.06
N ARG A 35 -10.13 -6.05 18.43
CA ARG A 35 -10.91 -5.82 17.21
C ARG A 35 -12.11 -4.90 17.43
N GLN A 36 -12.87 -5.13 18.52
CA GLN A 36 -14.00 -4.33 18.87
C GLN A 36 -13.62 -3.32 19.96
N ARG A 37 -14.11 -2.09 19.82
CA ARG A 37 -13.92 -1.07 20.85
C ARG A 37 -14.45 -1.53 22.23
N GLU A 38 -15.55 -2.28 22.22
CA GLU A 38 -16.18 -2.81 23.41
C GLU A 38 -15.32 -3.81 24.19
N ASP A 39 -14.38 -4.46 23.52
CA ASP A 39 -13.45 -5.42 24.13
C ASP A 39 -12.42 -4.74 25.06
N LEU A 40 -12.24 -3.42 24.98
CA LEU A 40 -11.43 -2.64 25.93
C LEU A 40 -11.98 -2.68 27.37
N VAL A 41 -13.24 -2.99 27.57
CA VAL A 41 -13.89 -3.06 28.90
C VAL A 41 -13.15 -4.03 29.84
N GLY A 42 -12.58 -5.12 29.30
CA GLY A 42 -11.77 -6.10 30.06
C GLY A 42 -10.40 -5.59 30.50
N GLU A 43 -9.88 -4.52 29.90
CA GLU A 43 -8.56 -3.93 30.19
C GLU A 43 -8.62 -2.69 31.10
N GLY A 44 -9.76 -2.46 31.78
CA GLY A 44 -9.96 -1.32 32.68
C GLY A 44 -10.75 -0.17 32.08
N TYR A 45 -11.40 -0.37 30.95
CA TYR A 45 -12.26 0.60 30.28
C TYR A 45 -13.54 0.82 31.09
N GLY A 46 -13.60 1.91 31.83
CA GLY A 46 -14.78 2.36 32.57
C GLY A 46 -15.60 3.33 31.75
N GLY A 47 -16.76 2.90 31.26
CA GLY A 47 -17.61 3.73 30.40
C GLY A 47 -18.00 5.10 30.99
N ALA A 48 -18.16 6.06 30.12
CA ALA A 48 -18.91 7.33 30.16
C ALA A 48 -18.27 8.59 30.74
N GLU A 49 -17.24 8.57 31.59
CA GLU A 49 -16.56 9.82 32.04
C GLU A 49 -15.04 9.63 32.22
N GLY A 50 -14.35 9.22 31.18
CA GLY A 50 -12.89 9.01 31.14
C GLY A 50 -12.59 7.80 30.28
N GLU A 51 -12.61 7.98 28.96
CA GLU A 51 -12.19 6.92 28.04
C GLU A 51 -10.74 6.54 28.37
N ASN A 52 -10.50 5.31 28.81
CA ASN A 52 -9.16 4.81 29.02
C ASN A 52 -8.50 4.64 27.65
N VAL A 53 -7.55 5.52 27.36
CA VAL A 53 -6.68 5.38 26.20
C VAL A 53 -5.65 4.31 26.51
N VAL A 54 -5.40 3.41 25.57
CA VAL A 54 -4.33 2.41 25.67
C VAL A 54 -3.25 2.72 24.66
N HIS A 55 -2.09 3.18 25.12
CA HIS A 55 -0.97 3.65 24.31
C HIS A 55 -0.23 2.49 23.63
N ARG A 56 -0.74 2.03 22.47
CA ARG A 56 -0.16 0.96 21.66
C ARG A 56 0.61 1.48 20.45
N LEU A 57 0.27 2.66 19.94
CA LEU A 57 0.92 3.28 18.79
C LEU A 57 2.45 3.42 18.95
N PRO A 58 2.99 3.68 20.17
CA PRO A 58 4.43 3.70 20.44
C PRO A 58 5.19 2.41 20.06
N ARG A 59 4.52 1.26 19.90
CA ARG A 59 5.14 0.04 19.35
C ARG A 59 5.80 0.28 17.99
N LEU A 60 5.23 1.14 17.15
CA LEU A 60 5.80 1.50 15.85
C LEU A 60 7.17 2.18 15.95
N LEU A 61 7.47 2.87 17.06
CA LEU A 61 8.78 3.50 17.27
C LEU A 61 9.92 2.49 17.20
N GLY A 62 9.73 1.27 17.73
CA GLY A 62 10.70 0.17 17.67
C GLY A 62 10.96 -0.34 16.24
N TRP A 63 10.06 -0.05 15.29
CA TRP A 63 10.14 -0.53 13.92
C TRP A 63 10.66 0.52 12.91
N LEU A 64 10.85 1.78 13.32
CA LEU A 64 11.29 2.83 12.41
C LEU A 64 12.70 2.58 11.83
N ASP A 65 13.62 2.04 12.62
CA ASP A 65 14.94 1.69 12.14
C ASP A 65 14.91 0.48 11.20
N HIS A 66 13.96 -0.45 11.38
CA HIS A 66 13.68 -1.54 10.43
C HIS A 66 13.21 -0.96 9.09
N LEU A 67 12.23 -0.03 9.08
CA LEU A 67 11.75 0.67 7.89
C LEU A 67 12.91 1.33 7.13
N VAL A 68 13.77 2.08 7.83
CA VAL A 68 14.96 2.72 7.22
C VAL A 68 15.91 1.67 6.65
N SER A 69 16.17 0.59 7.39
CA SER A 69 17.07 -0.49 6.96
C SER A 69 16.57 -1.24 5.72
N LEU A 70 15.25 -1.31 5.54
CA LEU A 70 14.60 -1.87 4.35
C LEU A 70 14.85 -0.99 3.11
N GLY A 71 15.25 0.26 3.29
CA GLY A 71 15.38 1.26 2.23
C GLY A 71 14.11 2.08 2.02
N ALA A 72 13.07 1.88 2.84
CA ALA A 72 11.86 2.70 2.82
C ALA A 72 12.11 4.09 3.45
N ASN A 73 11.29 5.06 3.07
CA ASN A 73 11.31 6.43 3.61
C ASN A 73 9.91 7.03 3.75
N VAL A 74 8.87 6.21 3.56
CA VAL A 74 7.48 6.61 3.76
C VAL A 74 6.79 5.54 4.60
N LEU A 75 6.19 5.95 5.71
CA LEU A 75 5.30 5.14 6.52
C LEU A 75 3.86 5.45 6.10
N VAL A 76 3.16 4.46 5.56
CA VAL A 76 1.73 4.57 5.24
C VAL A 76 0.95 3.87 6.35
N LEU A 77 0.17 4.65 7.10
CA LEU A 77 -0.68 4.14 8.18
C LEU A 77 -2.11 3.96 7.68
N ASN A 78 -2.61 2.73 7.66
CA ASN A 78 -4.04 2.46 7.54
C ASN A 78 -4.79 3.10 8.71
N PRO A 79 -6.13 3.12 8.76
CA PRO A 79 -6.86 4.02 9.65
C PRO A 79 -6.36 4.00 11.10
N VAL A 80 -6.12 5.21 11.62
CA VAL A 80 -5.71 5.46 13.01
C VAL A 80 -6.78 6.20 13.82
N PHE A 81 -7.87 6.61 13.15
CA PHE A 81 -8.90 7.43 13.77
C PHE A 81 -9.93 6.62 14.52
N ASP A 82 -10.60 7.28 15.47
CA ASP A 82 -11.64 6.68 16.31
C ASP A 82 -12.70 5.96 15.48
N ALA A 83 -12.88 4.68 15.71
CA ALA A 83 -13.72 3.78 14.92
C ALA A 83 -14.42 2.75 15.79
N VAL A 84 -15.48 2.12 15.25
CA VAL A 84 -16.23 1.08 15.96
C VAL A 84 -15.42 -0.21 16.05
N SER A 85 -14.81 -0.65 14.94
CA SER A 85 -14.09 -1.93 14.88
C SER A 85 -12.80 -1.85 14.08
N HIS A 86 -12.86 -1.98 12.77
CA HIS A 86 -11.68 -2.18 11.90
C HIS A 86 -11.04 -0.88 11.36
N GLY A 87 -11.45 0.29 11.85
CA GLY A 87 -10.89 1.57 11.40
C GLY A 87 -11.60 2.17 10.18
N TYR A 88 -12.21 1.35 9.32
CA TYR A 88 -12.98 1.81 8.16
C TYR A 88 -14.43 2.17 8.49
N ASP A 89 -14.85 2.01 9.73
CA ASP A 89 -16.13 2.38 10.31
C ASP A 89 -15.98 3.57 11.29
N THR A 90 -15.40 4.66 10.76
CA THR A 90 -14.97 5.85 11.51
C THR A 90 -16.11 6.49 12.29
N LEU A 91 -15.81 6.89 13.53
CA LEU A 91 -16.66 7.69 14.42
C LEU A 91 -16.24 9.15 14.51
N ASP A 92 -14.93 9.42 14.50
CA ASP A 92 -14.38 10.78 14.53
C ASP A 92 -12.98 10.82 13.87
N HIS A 93 -12.86 11.54 12.75
CA HIS A 93 -11.60 11.74 12.04
C HIS A 93 -10.64 12.74 12.73
N ARG A 94 -11.04 13.36 13.83
CA ARG A 94 -10.23 14.35 14.56
C ARG A 94 -9.58 13.78 15.81
N ARG A 95 -9.90 12.52 16.14
CA ARG A 95 -9.38 11.80 17.30
C ARG A 95 -8.66 10.54 16.87
N ILE A 96 -7.57 10.23 17.54
CA ILE A 96 -6.93 8.94 17.44
C ILE A 96 -7.80 7.88 18.12
N ASP A 97 -7.81 6.68 17.58
CA ASP A 97 -8.53 5.54 18.15
C ASP A 97 -7.98 5.23 19.54
N PRO A 98 -8.82 5.25 20.60
CA PRO A 98 -8.36 5.02 21.97
C PRO A 98 -7.78 3.62 22.20
N ARG A 99 -7.97 2.69 21.27
CA ARG A 99 -7.29 1.38 21.26
C ARG A 99 -5.83 1.49 20.83
N LEU A 100 -5.46 2.55 20.11
CA LEU A 100 -4.10 2.81 19.63
C LEU A 100 -3.34 3.81 20.51
N GLY A 101 -4.04 4.83 21.02
CA GLY A 101 -3.42 5.91 21.78
C GLY A 101 -4.22 7.20 21.71
N ASP A 102 -3.53 8.31 21.77
CA ASP A 102 -4.06 9.66 21.63
C ASP A 102 -3.23 10.50 20.63
N GLU A 103 -3.55 11.78 20.57
CA GLU A 103 -2.86 12.72 19.66
C GLU A 103 -1.39 12.89 20.02
N GLU A 104 -0.99 12.78 21.32
CA GLU A 104 0.41 12.89 21.77
C GLU A 104 1.23 11.69 21.26
N ASP A 105 0.68 10.48 21.29
CA ASP A 105 1.32 9.28 20.72
C ASP A 105 1.59 9.44 19.22
N LEU A 106 0.64 10.01 18.47
CA LEU A 106 0.85 10.26 17.04
C LEU A 106 1.87 11.38 16.79
N GLU A 107 1.85 12.46 17.59
CA GLU A 107 2.82 13.56 17.48
C GLU A 107 4.24 13.06 17.77
N ASP A 108 4.43 12.19 18.75
CA ASP A 108 5.69 11.54 19.06
C ASP A 108 6.16 10.64 17.90
N LEU A 109 5.26 9.87 17.30
CA LEU A 109 5.58 9.05 16.13
C LEU A 109 5.99 9.93 14.95
N LEU A 110 5.27 11.01 14.67
CA LEU A 110 5.60 11.96 13.60
C LEU A 110 6.98 12.62 13.84
N ALA A 111 7.28 12.98 15.08
CA ALA A 111 8.58 13.55 15.46
C ALA A 111 9.72 12.54 15.22
N ALA A 112 9.56 11.30 15.68
CA ALA A 112 10.54 10.22 15.51
C ALA A 112 10.74 9.85 14.02
N CYS A 113 9.68 9.87 13.22
CA CYS A 113 9.74 9.70 11.76
C CYS A 113 10.55 10.83 11.12
N ARG A 114 10.25 12.10 11.48
CA ARG A 114 10.95 13.26 10.94
C ARG A 114 12.45 13.25 11.24
N GLU A 115 12.86 12.84 12.43
CA GLU A 115 14.27 12.70 12.83
C GLU A 115 15.02 11.70 11.93
N ARG A 116 14.33 10.69 11.40
CA ARG A 116 14.88 9.65 10.51
C ARG A 116 14.70 9.96 9.02
N GLY A 117 14.09 11.10 8.68
CA GLY A 117 13.77 11.44 7.30
C GLY A 117 12.63 10.61 6.71
N ILE A 118 11.78 10.02 7.55
CA ILE A 118 10.60 9.26 7.15
C ILE A 118 9.42 10.22 7.00
N ARG A 119 8.70 10.14 5.88
CA ARG A 119 7.43 10.80 5.64
C ARG A 119 6.28 9.92 6.13
N VAL A 120 5.18 10.55 6.58
CA VAL A 120 4.01 9.82 7.09
C VAL A 120 2.78 10.16 6.26
N VAL A 121 2.08 9.12 5.79
CA VAL A 121 0.83 9.21 5.03
C VAL A 121 -0.27 8.51 5.82
N LEU A 122 -1.36 9.21 6.10
CA LEU A 122 -2.52 8.64 6.80
C LEU A 122 -3.58 8.15 5.82
N ASP A 123 -4.39 7.21 6.27
CA ASP A 123 -5.54 6.70 5.54
C ASP A 123 -6.80 7.50 5.88
N GLY A 124 -7.41 8.11 4.88
CA GLY A 124 -8.59 8.96 5.00
C GLY A 124 -9.84 8.24 4.48
N VAL A 125 -10.64 7.73 5.40
CA VAL A 125 -11.92 7.08 5.11
C VAL A 125 -13.01 8.16 5.04
N PHE A 126 -13.11 8.86 3.92
CA PHE A 126 -14.03 9.99 3.75
C PHE A 126 -15.24 9.67 2.85
N ASN A 127 -15.20 8.55 2.12
CA ASN A 127 -16.33 8.13 1.30
C ASN A 127 -17.54 7.71 2.16
N HIS A 128 -17.28 7.07 3.28
CA HIS A 128 -18.30 6.55 4.19
C HIS A 128 -17.84 6.68 5.65
N VAL A 129 -18.79 6.55 6.55
CA VAL A 129 -18.57 6.56 8.01
C VAL A 129 -19.45 5.52 8.66
N SER A 130 -19.18 5.17 9.92
CA SER A 130 -20.10 4.32 10.69
C SER A 130 -21.49 4.93 10.74
N ALA A 131 -22.53 4.11 10.71
CA ALA A 131 -23.89 4.52 11.00
C ALA A 131 -24.03 5.18 12.40
N GLN A 132 -23.06 4.91 13.31
CA GLN A 132 -22.98 5.54 14.63
C GLN A 132 -22.28 6.90 14.61
N HIS A 133 -21.63 7.30 13.52
CA HIS A 133 -20.98 8.61 13.38
C HIS A 133 -22.00 9.75 13.62
N PRO A 134 -21.65 10.82 14.36
CA PRO A 134 -22.60 11.88 14.72
C PRO A 134 -23.33 12.51 13.53
N VAL A 135 -22.64 12.66 12.38
CA VAL A 135 -23.25 13.17 11.14
C VAL A 135 -24.27 12.18 10.59
N ALA A 136 -23.89 10.92 10.46
CA ALA A 136 -24.77 9.87 9.92
C ALA A 136 -26.02 9.72 10.80
N ARG A 137 -25.88 9.64 12.12
CA ARG A 137 -27.01 9.55 13.06
C ARG A 137 -28.02 10.70 12.91
N ARG A 138 -27.52 11.97 12.82
CA ARG A 138 -28.41 13.12 12.63
C ARG A 138 -29.09 13.10 11.28
N ALA A 139 -28.33 12.81 10.21
CA ALA A 139 -28.88 12.73 8.86
C ALA A 139 -29.95 11.64 8.74
N ILE A 140 -29.71 10.45 9.30
CA ILE A 140 -30.67 9.33 9.33
C ILE A 140 -31.93 9.73 10.11
N ALA A 141 -31.78 10.36 11.27
CA ALA A 141 -32.94 10.79 12.10
C ALA A 141 -33.75 11.89 11.41
N ALA A 142 -33.13 12.78 10.66
CA ALA A 142 -33.80 13.86 9.93
C ALA A 142 -34.49 13.35 8.65
N GLY A 143 -33.97 12.32 8.01
CA GLY A 143 -34.54 11.72 6.82
C GLY A 143 -34.15 12.41 5.50
N PRO A 144 -34.44 11.76 4.35
CA PRO A 144 -34.13 12.30 3.03
C PRO A 144 -34.93 13.61 2.77
N GLY A 145 -34.28 14.52 2.01
CA GLY A 145 -34.88 15.80 1.62
C GLY A 145 -34.79 16.89 2.69
N THR A 146 -34.17 16.64 3.85
CA THR A 146 -33.83 17.66 4.84
C THR A 146 -32.40 18.17 4.62
N GLU A 147 -32.05 19.32 5.20
CA GLU A 147 -30.70 19.87 5.13
C GLU A 147 -29.66 18.93 5.77
N GLU A 148 -29.98 18.36 6.92
CA GLU A 148 -29.10 17.36 7.58
C GLU A 148 -29.05 16.05 6.81
N GLY A 149 -30.19 15.57 6.29
CA GLY A 149 -30.26 14.37 5.47
C GLY A 149 -29.45 14.47 4.19
N ALA A 150 -29.31 15.66 3.61
CA ALA A 150 -28.52 15.88 2.39
C ALA A 150 -27.00 15.64 2.56
N LEU A 151 -26.50 15.43 3.77
CA LEU A 151 -25.08 15.14 4.04
C LEU A 151 -24.68 13.69 3.75
N ILE A 152 -25.64 12.79 3.56
CA ILE A 152 -25.42 11.38 3.25
C ILE A 152 -26.17 11.00 1.96
N ARG A 153 -25.77 9.91 1.35
CA ARG A 153 -26.44 9.37 0.16
C ARG A 153 -27.64 8.51 0.57
N TRP A 154 -28.67 8.50 -0.26
CA TRP A 154 -29.91 7.76 -0.03
C TRP A 154 -30.27 6.86 -1.21
N SER A 155 -30.87 5.72 -0.88
CA SER A 155 -31.57 4.84 -1.82
C SER A 155 -33.05 4.80 -1.41
N GLY A 156 -33.87 5.69 -1.99
CA GLY A 156 -35.23 5.91 -1.54
C GLY A 156 -35.29 6.51 -0.12
N GLU A 157 -35.88 5.80 0.80
CA GLU A 157 -36.00 6.17 2.23
C GLU A 157 -34.87 5.62 3.11
N HIS A 158 -33.93 4.85 2.52
CA HIS A 158 -32.85 4.20 3.27
C HIS A 158 -31.51 4.86 2.98
N PRO A 159 -30.63 5.05 4.00
CA PRO A 159 -29.26 5.45 3.78
C PRO A 159 -28.56 4.48 2.82
N TYR A 160 -27.74 5.00 1.93
CA TYR A 160 -26.94 4.17 1.05
C TYR A 160 -25.74 3.60 1.82
N GLY A 161 -25.64 2.26 1.86
CA GLY A 161 -24.56 1.55 2.52
C GLY A 161 -23.43 1.23 1.54
N PHE A 162 -22.20 1.55 1.91
CA PHE A 162 -21.02 1.26 1.11
C PHE A 162 -20.86 -0.25 0.88
N GLU A 163 -20.77 -0.64 -0.39
CA GLU A 163 -20.70 -2.05 -0.83
C GLU A 163 -21.81 -2.94 -0.25
N GLY A 164 -22.98 -2.35 0.00
CA GLY A 164 -24.14 -3.07 0.54
C GLY A 164 -24.11 -3.25 2.07
N ASN A 165 -23.11 -2.70 2.76
CA ASN A 165 -23.05 -2.74 4.22
C ASN A 165 -23.81 -1.55 4.82
N ALA A 166 -24.92 -1.81 5.50
CA ALA A 166 -25.76 -0.77 6.12
C ALA A 166 -25.09 -0.04 7.31
N ASP A 167 -24.06 -0.63 7.90
CA ASP A 167 -23.30 -0.03 9.00
C ASP A 167 -22.27 1.00 8.52
N LEU A 168 -22.00 1.04 7.20
CA LEU A 168 -21.07 1.98 6.54
C LEU A 168 -21.87 2.94 5.66
N VAL A 169 -22.26 4.08 6.22
CA VAL A 169 -23.12 5.07 5.54
C VAL A 169 -22.29 5.96 4.63
N GLU A 170 -22.62 6.00 3.34
CA GLU A 170 -21.92 6.87 2.39
C GLU A 170 -22.27 8.35 2.62
N LEU A 171 -21.23 9.18 2.71
CA LEU A 171 -21.34 10.63 2.72
C LEU A 171 -21.59 11.15 1.30
N ASP A 172 -22.33 12.26 1.17
CA ASP A 172 -22.45 12.95 -0.11
C ASP A 172 -21.25 13.91 -0.31
N LEU A 173 -20.16 13.41 -0.88
CA LEU A 173 -18.96 14.20 -1.18
C LEU A 173 -19.19 15.30 -2.22
N ALA A 174 -20.32 15.32 -2.92
CA ALA A 174 -20.70 16.45 -3.78
C ALA A 174 -21.30 17.61 -2.97
N HIS A 175 -21.73 17.38 -1.73
CA HIS A 175 -22.35 18.39 -0.88
C HIS A 175 -21.28 19.34 -0.30
N PRO A 176 -21.42 20.69 -0.44
CA PRO A 176 -20.39 21.66 -0.01
C PRO A 176 -20.00 21.54 1.46
N VAL A 177 -20.94 21.29 2.36
CA VAL A 177 -20.67 21.13 3.81
C VAL A 177 -19.81 19.88 4.07
N VAL A 178 -20.02 18.80 3.32
CA VAL A 178 -19.20 17.59 3.44
C VAL A 178 -17.79 17.87 2.91
N GLN A 179 -17.68 18.54 1.76
CA GLN A 179 -16.39 18.96 1.22
C GLN A 179 -15.60 19.82 2.20
N ASP A 180 -16.27 20.82 2.82
CA ASP A 180 -15.64 21.70 3.81
C ASP A 180 -15.07 20.89 5.00
N ARG A 181 -15.83 19.92 5.51
CA ARG A 181 -15.40 19.06 6.62
C ARG A 181 -14.21 18.17 6.23
N VAL A 182 -14.23 17.59 5.04
CA VAL A 182 -13.12 16.74 4.57
C VAL A 182 -11.86 17.58 4.42
N VAL A 183 -11.94 18.75 3.79
CA VAL A 183 -10.80 19.69 3.65
C VAL A 183 -10.26 20.11 5.01
N GLU A 184 -11.15 20.42 5.96
CA GLU A 184 -10.77 20.82 7.32
C GLU A 184 -10.03 19.69 8.06
N VAL A 185 -10.52 18.45 7.98
CA VAL A 185 -9.87 17.28 8.60
C VAL A 185 -8.53 17.02 7.95
N MET A 186 -8.47 17.00 6.61
CA MET A 186 -7.21 16.77 5.90
C MET A 186 -6.18 17.87 6.27
N GLY A 187 -6.59 19.14 6.30
CA GLY A 187 -5.73 20.26 6.68
C GLY A 187 -5.25 20.17 8.13
N LEU A 188 -6.12 19.78 9.06
CA LEU A 188 -5.79 19.63 10.48
C LEU A 188 -4.57 18.72 10.70
N TRP A 189 -4.54 17.56 10.07
CA TRP A 189 -3.43 16.60 10.24
C TRP A 189 -2.20 16.96 9.42
N LEU A 190 -2.37 17.59 8.25
CA LEU A 190 -1.25 18.15 7.49
C LEU A 190 -0.55 19.28 8.27
N ASP A 191 -1.30 20.15 8.95
CA ASP A 191 -0.75 21.19 9.83
C ASP A 191 0.01 20.61 11.03
N ARG A 192 -0.37 19.40 11.50
CA ARG A 192 0.33 18.67 12.57
C ARG A 192 1.55 17.90 12.08
N GLY A 193 1.83 17.90 10.77
CA GLY A 193 3.07 17.37 10.19
C GLY A 193 2.94 16.02 9.52
N VAL A 194 1.72 15.60 9.17
CA VAL A 194 1.48 14.50 8.23
C VAL A 194 1.87 14.97 6.82
N ASP A 195 2.44 14.08 6.00
CA ASP A 195 2.98 14.42 4.69
C ASP A 195 2.02 14.08 3.53
N GLY A 196 0.92 13.40 3.81
CA GLY A 196 -0.04 13.04 2.76
C GLY A 196 -1.18 12.17 3.23
N TRP A 197 -2.04 11.84 2.27
CA TRP A 197 -3.25 11.04 2.49
C TRP A 197 -3.36 9.92 1.45
N ARG A 198 -3.64 8.70 1.90
CA ARG A 198 -4.30 7.67 1.11
C ARG A 198 -5.81 7.89 1.24
N LEU A 199 -6.51 8.02 0.14
CA LEU A 199 -7.95 8.27 0.10
C LEU A 199 -8.65 6.95 -0.17
N ASP A 200 -9.21 6.39 0.87
CA ASP A 200 -9.96 5.13 0.83
C ASP A 200 -11.13 5.23 -0.14
N ALA A 201 -11.34 4.16 -0.90
CA ALA A 201 -12.45 4.02 -1.85
C ALA A 201 -12.67 5.28 -2.74
N LEU A 202 -11.61 5.92 -3.23
CA LEU A 202 -11.74 7.12 -4.08
C LEU A 202 -12.65 6.86 -5.29
N TYR A 203 -12.62 5.64 -5.84
CA TYR A 203 -13.46 5.24 -6.98
C TYR A 203 -14.97 5.30 -6.69
N ALA A 204 -15.38 5.09 -5.43
CA ALA A 204 -16.79 4.91 -5.07
C ALA A 204 -17.60 6.20 -5.13
N ALA A 205 -17.05 7.32 -4.62
CA ALA A 205 -17.72 8.62 -4.69
C ALA A 205 -17.67 9.25 -6.10
N GLY A 206 -16.79 8.74 -6.94
CA GLY A 206 -16.50 9.30 -8.26
C GLY A 206 -15.45 10.43 -8.22
N PRO A 207 -14.61 10.48 -9.26
CA PRO A 207 -13.46 11.41 -9.27
C PRO A 207 -13.88 12.88 -9.24
N GLU A 208 -15.04 13.23 -9.81
CA GLU A 208 -15.54 14.61 -9.86
C GLU A 208 -15.91 15.17 -8.48
N ALA A 209 -16.37 14.30 -7.58
CA ALA A 209 -16.67 14.70 -6.19
C ALA A 209 -15.39 15.03 -5.41
N TRP A 210 -14.30 14.35 -5.71
CA TRP A 210 -12.99 14.59 -5.10
C TRP A 210 -12.26 15.82 -5.62
N ALA A 211 -12.45 16.18 -6.89
CA ALA A 211 -11.70 17.25 -7.54
C ALA A 211 -11.69 18.59 -6.76
N PRO A 212 -12.84 19.15 -6.29
CA PRO A 212 -12.84 20.39 -5.52
C PRO A 212 -12.17 20.24 -4.16
N ILE A 213 -12.26 19.09 -3.51
CA ILE A 213 -11.62 18.79 -2.23
C ILE A 213 -10.10 18.80 -2.42
N LEU A 214 -9.60 17.99 -3.35
CA LEU A 214 -8.15 17.83 -3.56
C LEU A 214 -7.50 19.10 -4.09
N ALA A 215 -8.21 19.90 -4.91
CA ALA A 215 -7.71 21.20 -5.35
C ALA A 215 -7.50 22.18 -4.18
N ARG A 216 -8.42 22.22 -3.21
CA ARG A 216 -8.32 23.06 -2.01
C ARG A 216 -7.18 22.61 -1.09
N VAL A 217 -7.05 21.29 -0.87
CA VAL A 217 -5.97 20.72 -0.06
C VAL A 217 -4.61 21.05 -0.67
N ARG A 218 -4.43 20.82 -1.99
CA ARG A 218 -3.18 21.16 -2.69
C ARG A 218 -2.84 22.65 -2.63
N ALA A 219 -3.85 23.52 -2.72
CA ALA A 219 -3.62 24.97 -2.65
C ALA A 219 -3.10 25.40 -1.27
N ALA A 220 -3.55 24.76 -0.20
CA ALA A 220 -3.11 25.03 1.17
C ALA A 220 -1.79 24.29 1.51
N HIS A 221 -1.63 23.06 1.01
CA HIS A 221 -0.53 22.16 1.33
C HIS A 221 0.09 21.60 0.04
N PRO A 222 0.89 22.36 -0.72
CA PRO A 222 1.40 21.96 -2.03
C PRO A 222 2.37 20.76 -2.01
N GLU A 223 2.97 20.47 -0.86
CA GLU A 223 3.86 19.33 -0.68
C GLU A 223 3.14 18.06 -0.17
N ALA A 224 1.83 18.13 0.09
CA ALA A 224 1.05 16.98 0.52
C ALA A 224 0.88 15.97 -0.63
N TRP A 225 1.17 14.70 -0.37
CA TRP A 225 0.91 13.63 -1.32
C TRP A 225 -0.52 13.13 -1.19
N LEU A 226 -1.27 13.14 -2.29
CA LEU A 226 -2.67 12.70 -2.36
C LEU A 226 -2.75 11.45 -3.22
N LEU A 227 -2.83 10.30 -2.55
CA LEU A 227 -2.89 8.96 -3.15
C LEU A 227 -4.33 8.45 -3.07
N GLY A 228 -4.97 8.18 -4.20
CA GLY A 228 -6.31 7.58 -4.26
C GLY A 228 -6.27 6.06 -4.33
N GLU A 229 -7.08 5.40 -3.52
CA GLU A 229 -7.35 4.00 -3.75
C GLU A 229 -8.33 3.84 -4.92
N VAL A 230 -7.88 3.08 -5.93
CA VAL A 230 -8.68 2.73 -7.10
C VAL A 230 -8.43 1.26 -7.42
N ILE A 231 -9.49 0.44 -7.31
CA ILE A 231 -9.39 -1.01 -7.51
C ILE A 231 -9.50 -1.36 -8.99
N HIS A 232 -10.34 -0.64 -9.74
CA HIS A 232 -10.60 -0.89 -11.16
C HIS A 232 -11.06 0.37 -11.89
N GLY A 233 -11.01 0.37 -13.22
CA GLY A 233 -11.47 1.47 -14.06
C GLY A 233 -10.37 2.03 -14.95
N ASP A 234 -10.64 3.18 -15.54
CA ASP A 234 -9.68 3.93 -16.35
C ASP A 234 -8.78 4.76 -15.40
N TYR A 235 -7.68 4.17 -14.97
CA TYR A 235 -6.77 4.77 -14.00
C TYR A 235 -6.25 6.16 -14.39
N PRO A 236 -5.77 6.41 -15.64
CA PRO A 236 -5.37 7.74 -16.08
C PRO A 236 -6.51 8.75 -15.98
N ALA A 237 -7.72 8.39 -16.46
CA ALA A 237 -8.88 9.26 -16.42
C ALA A 237 -9.32 9.59 -14.98
N ILE A 238 -9.32 8.60 -14.08
CA ILE A 238 -9.68 8.78 -12.68
C ILE A 238 -8.66 9.71 -11.98
N ALA A 239 -7.35 9.49 -12.18
CA ALA A 239 -6.32 10.35 -11.60
C ALA A 239 -6.45 11.80 -12.09
N ALA A 240 -6.67 12.00 -13.39
CA ALA A 240 -6.83 13.32 -13.98
C ALA A 240 -8.11 14.01 -13.50
N ALA A 241 -9.24 13.31 -13.48
CA ALA A 241 -10.54 13.88 -13.09
C ALA A 241 -10.63 14.18 -11.58
N SER A 242 -10.07 13.33 -10.72
CA SER A 242 -10.04 13.56 -9.26
C SER A 242 -8.99 14.59 -8.86
N GLY A 243 -7.93 14.71 -9.63
CA GLY A 243 -6.75 15.48 -9.28
C GLY A 243 -5.88 14.82 -8.22
N ALA A 244 -5.94 13.50 -8.07
CA ALA A 244 -5.02 12.74 -7.23
C ALA A 244 -3.62 12.71 -7.85
N HIS A 245 -2.58 12.74 -7.02
CA HIS A 245 -1.18 12.64 -7.42
C HIS A 245 -0.79 11.22 -7.81
N SER A 246 -1.43 10.24 -7.20
CA SER A 246 -1.17 8.81 -7.37
C SER A 246 -2.44 8.02 -7.17
N ILE A 247 -2.47 6.81 -7.75
CA ILE A 247 -3.52 5.82 -7.50
C ILE A 247 -2.89 4.44 -7.31
N THR A 248 -3.61 3.55 -6.64
CA THR A 248 -3.19 2.17 -6.41
C THR A 248 -3.29 1.34 -7.69
N GLN A 249 -2.27 0.50 -7.97
CA GLN A 249 -2.17 -0.27 -9.21
C GLN A 249 -2.59 -1.73 -9.00
N TYR A 250 -3.89 -1.96 -8.79
CA TYR A 250 -4.44 -3.29 -8.55
C TYR A 250 -4.37 -4.23 -9.76
N GLU A 251 -4.43 -3.70 -10.98
CA GLU A 251 -4.31 -4.52 -12.20
C GLU A 251 -2.93 -5.17 -12.29
N LEU A 252 -1.86 -4.37 -12.04
CA LEU A 252 -0.50 -4.89 -12.03
C LEU A 252 -0.28 -5.86 -10.86
N TRP A 253 -0.77 -5.51 -9.66
CA TRP A 253 -0.74 -6.41 -8.49
C TRP A 253 -1.33 -7.78 -8.83
N LYS A 254 -2.54 -7.80 -9.41
CA LYS A 254 -3.23 -9.05 -9.77
C LYS A 254 -2.43 -9.83 -10.81
N ALA A 255 -1.91 -9.18 -11.84
CA ALA A 255 -1.14 -9.83 -12.89
C ALA A 255 0.19 -10.41 -12.37
N ILE A 256 0.85 -9.75 -11.40
CA ILE A 256 2.08 -10.26 -10.81
C ILE A 256 1.78 -11.60 -10.09
N TRP A 257 0.90 -11.59 -9.08
CA TRP A 257 0.71 -12.80 -8.29
C TRP A 257 0.06 -13.94 -9.10
N SER A 258 -0.88 -13.65 -10.01
CA SER A 258 -1.52 -14.69 -10.82
C SER A 258 -0.57 -15.32 -11.82
N SER A 259 0.29 -14.53 -12.48
CA SER A 259 1.28 -15.05 -13.42
C SER A 259 2.33 -15.93 -12.73
N LEU A 260 2.79 -15.51 -11.56
CA LEU A 260 3.75 -16.30 -10.78
C LEU A 260 3.10 -17.60 -10.25
N ARG A 261 1.88 -17.51 -9.71
CA ARG A 261 1.13 -18.67 -9.21
C ARG A 261 0.86 -19.71 -10.29
N ASP A 262 0.48 -19.25 -11.48
CA ASP A 262 0.07 -20.12 -12.57
C ASP A 262 1.26 -20.56 -13.45
N GLY A 263 2.48 -20.07 -13.18
CA GLY A 263 3.67 -20.32 -14.00
C GLY A 263 3.48 -19.85 -15.44
N ASN A 264 2.81 -18.69 -15.63
CA ASN A 264 2.45 -18.18 -16.93
C ASN A 264 2.62 -16.65 -17.02
N LEU A 265 3.76 -16.19 -17.54
CA LEU A 265 4.14 -14.80 -17.61
C LEU A 265 3.46 -13.98 -18.73
N PHE A 266 2.60 -14.57 -19.56
CA PHE A 266 1.90 -13.83 -20.61
C PHE A 266 0.89 -12.80 -20.07
N GLU A 267 0.22 -13.10 -18.94
CA GLU A 267 -0.67 -12.13 -18.29
C GLU A 267 0.15 -10.93 -17.75
N LEU A 268 1.29 -11.19 -17.12
CA LEU A 268 2.21 -10.15 -16.66
C LEU A 268 2.68 -9.27 -17.82
N ALA A 269 3.10 -9.88 -18.92
CA ALA A 269 3.54 -9.16 -20.12
C ALA A 269 2.44 -8.20 -20.65
N HIS A 270 1.21 -8.68 -20.71
CA HIS A 270 0.07 -7.84 -21.08
C HIS A 270 -0.17 -6.67 -20.10
N ALA A 271 -0.15 -6.96 -18.80
CA ALA A 271 -0.35 -5.94 -17.78
C ALA A 271 0.78 -4.89 -17.76
N LEU A 272 2.01 -5.29 -18.06
CA LEU A 272 3.14 -4.35 -18.20
C LEU A 272 2.92 -3.37 -19.36
N GLY A 273 2.36 -3.84 -20.48
CA GLY A 273 1.97 -2.95 -21.58
C GLY A 273 0.92 -1.91 -21.18
N ARG A 274 -0.07 -2.32 -20.37
CA ARG A 274 -1.09 -1.40 -19.83
C ARG A 274 -0.52 -0.45 -18.77
N HIS A 275 0.42 -0.94 -17.97
CA HIS A 275 1.14 -0.12 -17.00
C HIS A 275 1.97 0.97 -17.69
N GLU A 276 2.69 0.62 -18.77
CA GLU A 276 3.39 1.59 -19.62
C GLU A 276 2.44 2.61 -20.23
N GLN A 277 1.27 2.17 -20.70
CA GLN A 277 0.23 3.07 -21.22
C GLN A 277 -0.22 4.07 -20.13
N PHE A 278 -0.49 3.58 -18.90
CA PHE A 278 -0.82 4.45 -17.77
C PHE A 278 0.25 5.51 -17.55
N LEU A 279 1.54 5.12 -17.49
CA LEU A 279 2.65 6.05 -17.24
C LEU A 279 2.73 7.15 -18.31
N ARG A 280 2.40 6.83 -19.57
CA ARG A 280 2.37 7.81 -20.66
C ARG A 280 1.16 8.74 -20.62
N GLU A 281 0.00 8.23 -20.23
CA GLU A 281 -1.28 8.96 -20.29
C GLU A 281 -1.59 9.73 -19.00
N ALA A 282 -1.04 9.33 -17.87
CA ALA A 282 -1.34 9.89 -16.56
C ALA A 282 -0.78 11.29 -16.30
N GLY A 283 -0.04 11.87 -17.25
CA GLY A 283 0.35 13.29 -17.26
C GLY A 283 1.30 13.74 -16.14
N GLY A 284 1.57 12.93 -15.15
CA GLY A 284 2.42 13.26 -13.99
C GLY A 284 2.04 12.48 -12.74
N ALA A 285 0.93 11.73 -12.77
CA ALA A 285 0.58 10.82 -11.72
C ALA A 285 1.52 9.62 -11.69
N HIS A 286 1.91 9.21 -10.49
CA HIS A 286 2.74 8.03 -10.27
C HIS A 286 1.90 6.93 -9.62
N PRO A 287 1.79 5.73 -10.22
CA PRO A 287 1.04 4.64 -9.59
C PRO A 287 1.74 4.14 -8.32
N LEU A 288 0.97 3.79 -7.28
CA LEU A 288 1.47 3.02 -6.16
C LEU A 288 1.45 1.54 -6.56
N THR A 289 2.61 0.90 -6.56
CA THR A 289 2.78 -0.53 -6.87
C THR A 289 2.97 -1.33 -5.58
N PHE A 290 2.42 -2.54 -5.51
CA PHE A 290 2.47 -3.38 -4.31
C PHE A 290 2.30 -4.86 -4.67
N LEU A 291 2.72 -5.76 -3.76
CA LEU A 291 2.51 -7.21 -3.86
C LEU A 291 1.37 -7.70 -2.99
N GLY A 292 1.01 -6.94 -1.97
CA GLY A 292 -0.08 -7.20 -1.05
C GLY A 292 -0.39 -5.95 -0.24
N ASN A 293 -1.53 -5.97 0.45
CA ASN A 293 -1.95 -4.95 1.40
C ASN A 293 -2.84 -5.60 2.47
N HIS A 294 -3.42 -4.78 3.35
CA HIS A 294 -4.27 -5.23 4.45
C HIS A 294 -5.65 -5.80 4.03
N ASP A 295 -6.00 -5.72 2.73
CA ASP A 295 -7.28 -6.19 2.17
C ASP A 295 -7.12 -7.40 1.25
N THR A 296 -5.90 -7.91 1.10
CA THR A 296 -5.62 -8.99 0.16
C THR A 296 -4.87 -10.13 0.83
N THR A 297 -5.02 -11.35 0.30
CA THR A 297 -4.17 -12.48 0.69
C THR A 297 -2.70 -12.10 0.49
N ARG A 298 -1.85 -12.35 1.48
CA ARG A 298 -0.42 -12.03 1.43
C ARG A 298 0.27 -12.74 0.27
N ILE A 299 1.25 -12.07 -0.34
CA ILE A 299 1.95 -12.61 -1.52
C ILE A 299 2.56 -13.99 -1.25
N ALA A 300 3.15 -14.23 -0.08
CA ALA A 300 3.72 -15.53 0.28
C ALA A 300 2.67 -16.65 0.36
N SER A 301 1.40 -16.31 0.61
CA SER A 301 0.28 -17.26 0.60
C SER A 301 -0.38 -17.43 -0.78
N GLN A 302 -0.15 -16.49 -1.70
CA GLN A 302 -0.65 -16.57 -3.09
C GLN A 302 0.19 -17.55 -3.93
N LEU A 303 1.47 -17.70 -3.60
CA LEU A 303 2.44 -18.45 -4.38
C LEU A 303 2.51 -19.90 -3.90
N PRO A 304 2.24 -20.92 -4.77
CA PRO A 304 2.39 -22.33 -4.43
C PRO A 304 3.84 -22.73 -4.11
N ASP A 305 4.79 -22.05 -4.76
CA ASP A 305 6.22 -22.20 -4.49
C ASP A 305 6.77 -20.91 -3.86
N GLY A 306 7.21 -20.99 -2.61
CA GLY A 306 7.76 -19.85 -1.90
C GLY A 306 9.03 -19.26 -2.54
N ARG A 307 9.73 -20.04 -3.40
CA ARG A 307 10.91 -19.56 -4.14
C ARG A 307 10.54 -18.43 -5.11
N ASP A 308 9.31 -18.40 -5.63
CA ASP A 308 8.81 -17.37 -6.54
C ASP A 308 8.56 -16.01 -5.88
N LEU A 309 8.76 -15.88 -4.55
CA LEU A 309 8.88 -14.59 -3.90
C LEU A 309 10.05 -13.76 -4.47
N ALA A 310 11.14 -14.42 -4.91
CA ALA A 310 12.30 -13.69 -5.44
C ALA A 310 11.98 -12.88 -6.71
N PRO A 311 11.36 -13.44 -7.76
CA PRO A 311 10.89 -12.64 -8.90
C PRO A 311 9.80 -11.62 -8.53
N ALA A 312 8.91 -11.91 -7.56
CA ALA A 312 7.90 -10.96 -7.10
C ALA A 312 8.55 -9.70 -6.49
N ILE A 313 9.52 -9.87 -5.59
CA ILE A 313 10.27 -8.77 -4.95
C ILE A 313 11.02 -7.95 -6.01
N ALA A 314 11.62 -8.61 -7.01
CA ALA A 314 12.32 -7.93 -8.09
C ALA A 314 11.37 -7.04 -8.93
N LEU A 315 10.17 -7.54 -9.24
CA LEU A 315 9.14 -6.76 -9.91
C LEU A 315 8.73 -5.54 -9.08
N LEU A 316 8.41 -5.73 -7.79
CA LEU A 316 8.05 -4.61 -6.91
C LEU A 316 9.14 -3.54 -6.87
N ALA A 317 10.39 -3.96 -6.68
CA ALA A 317 11.49 -3.02 -6.49
C ALA A 317 11.84 -2.24 -7.76
N LEU A 318 11.70 -2.82 -8.95
CA LEU A 318 12.27 -2.26 -10.17
C LEU A 318 11.25 -1.64 -11.12
N LEU A 319 10.00 -2.10 -11.11
CA LEU A 319 8.98 -1.52 -11.98
C LEU A 319 8.74 -0.04 -11.65
N PRO A 320 8.44 0.80 -12.65
CA PRO A 320 8.14 2.22 -12.44
C PRO A 320 6.91 2.43 -11.59
N GLY A 321 6.86 3.58 -10.90
CA GLY A 321 5.85 3.93 -9.89
C GLY A 321 6.46 4.05 -8.49
N VAL A 322 5.63 4.07 -7.47
CA VAL A 322 6.02 4.16 -6.06
C VAL A 322 5.83 2.78 -5.41
N PRO A 323 6.88 2.03 -5.11
CA PRO A 323 6.75 0.72 -4.49
C PRO A 323 6.32 0.82 -3.04
N CYS A 324 5.38 -0.05 -2.65
CA CYS A 324 4.85 -0.16 -1.30
C CYS A 324 4.99 -1.61 -0.81
N VAL A 325 5.73 -1.80 0.27
CA VAL A 325 5.87 -3.06 0.98
C VAL A 325 4.84 -3.09 2.09
N TYR A 326 3.99 -4.10 2.14
CA TYR A 326 3.07 -4.28 3.27
C TYR A 326 3.81 -4.97 4.43
N ALA A 327 3.70 -4.40 5.63
CA ALA A 327 4.44 -4.86 6.81
C ALA A 327 4.35 -6.37 7.02
N GLY A 328 5.50 -7.00 7.10
CA GLY A 328 5.68 -8.45 7.20
C GLY A 328 5.96 -9.16 5.88
N ASP A 329 5.56 -8.60 4.72
CA ASP A 329 5.87 -9.24 3.43
C ASP A 329 7.38 -9.30 3.20
N GLU A 330 8.14 -8.32 3.71
CA GLU A 330 9.60 -8.32 3.71
C GLU A 330 10.24 -9.38 4.61
N LEU A 331 9.44 -10.00 5.46
CA LEU A 331 9.84 -11.12 6.33
C LEU A 331 9.28 -12.47 5.85
N GLY A 332 8.48 -12.46 4.78
CA GLY A 332 7.79 -13.63 4.28
C GLY A 332 6.55 -14.00 5.11
N ALA A 333 5.84 -13.01 5.64
CA ALA A 333 4.58 -13.22 6.36
C ALA A 333 3.54 -13.91 5.47
N VAL A 334 2.80 -14.85 6.05
CA VAL A 334 1.69 -15.56 5.41
C VAL A 334 0.37 -15.18 6.05
N GLY A 335 -0.70 -15.25 5.27
CA GLY A 335 -2.06 -14.97 5.70
C GLY A 335 -3.00 -15.01 4.50
N VAL A 336 -4.15 -15.68 4.67
CA VAL A 336 -5.17 -15.81 3.63
C VAL A 336 -6.38 -14.97 4.04
N LYS A 337 -6.80 -14.08 3.15
CA LYS A 337 -8.08 -13.38 3.30
C LYS A 337 -9.21 -14.34 3.00
N GLU A 338 -10.19 -14.41 3.90
CA GLU A 338 -11.39 -15.22 3.74
C GLU A 338 -12.62 -14.33 3.48
N ASP A 339 -13.55 -14.86 2.69
CA ASP A 339 -14.83 -14.17 2.40
C ASP A 339 -15.85 -14.45 3.51
N ARG A 340 -15.62 -13.84 4.67
CA ARG A 340 -16.50 -13.87 5.85
C ARG A 340 -16.24 -12.66 6.74
N PRO A 341 -17.16 -12.28 7.63
CA PRO A 341 -16.86 -11.29 8.66
C PRO A 341 -15.60 -11.69 9.46
N GLY A 342 -14.63 -10.77 9.55
CA GLY A 342 -13.35 -11.05 10.19
C GLY A 342 -12.36 -11.87 9.34
N GLY A 343 -12.66 -12.12 8.08
CA GLY A 343 -11.77 -12.85 7.18
C GLY A 343 -10.43 -12.17 6.88
N ASP A 344 -10.28 -10.89 7.26
CA ASP A 344 -9.05 -10.13 7.10
C ASP A 344 -8.04 -10.34 8.25
N ASP A 345 -8.44 -10.97 9.35
CA ASP A 345 -7.62 -11.05 10.57
C ASP A 345 -6.25 -11.70 10.29
N ALA A 346 -6.21 -12.76 9.49
CA ALA A 346 -4.97 -13.46 9.14
C ALA A 346 -4.00 -12.61 8.29
N VAL A 347 -4.50 -11.60 7.57
CA VAL A 347 -3.65 -10.69 6.79
C VAL A 347 -3.27 -9.42 7.57
N ARG A 348 -3.88 -9.21 8.76
CA ARG A 348 -3.66 -8.07 9.68
C ARG A 348 -3.13 -8.52 11.05
N PRO A 349 -2.06 -9.35 11.12
CA PRO A 349 -1.59 -9.95 12.37
C PRO A 349 -0.98 -8.91 13.32
N THR A 350 -0.85 -9.33 14.59
CA THR A 350 -0.06 -8.60 15.59
C THR A 350 1.43 -8.87 15.42
N PHE A 351 2.22 -7.80 15.52
CA PHE A 351 3.68 -7.85 15.44
C PHE A 351 4.31 -7.75 16.83
N PRO A 352 5.50 -8.32 17.04
CA PRO A 352 6.24 -8.12 18.28
C PRO A 352 6.71 -6.66 18.44
N ASP A 353 7.10 -6.28 19.64
CA ASP A 353 7.61 -4.94 19.93
C ASP A 353 8.97 -4.67 19.25
N ASP A 354 9.79 -5.71 19.10
CA ASP A 354 11.12 -5.64 18.49
C ASP A 354 11.22 -6.54 17.25
N PRO A 355 11.51 -5.97 16.06
CA PRO A 355 11.72 -6.75 14.84
C PRO A 355 12.85 -7.77 14.94
N ALA A 356 13.84 -7.56 15.80
CA ALA A 356 14.97 -8.48 15.99
C ALA A 356 14.51 -9.88 16.40
N SER A 357 13.41 -10.00 17.15
CA SER A 357 12.84 -11.28 17.57
C SER A 357 12.39 -12.17 16.41
N LEU A 358 12.11 -11.59 15.25
CA LEU A 358 11.73 -12.32 14.03
C LEU A 358 12.94 -12.70 13.15
N LEU A 359 14.12 -12.18 13.48
CA LEU A 359 15.34 -12.32 12.67
C LEU A 359 16.38 -13.24 13.30
N ASP A 360 16.27 -13.56 14.59
CA ASP A 360 17.23 -14.40 15.31
C ASP A 360 17.07 -15.92 15.07
N GLY A 361 16.07 -16.31 14.25
CA GLY A 361 15.79 -17.70 13.92
C GLY A 361 15.11 -18.49 15.04
N SER A 362 14.83 -17.88 16.17
CA SER A 362 13.95 -18.43 17.19
C SER A 362 12.51 -18.15 16.74
N ASP A 363 11.97 -19.08 15.93
CA ASP A 363 10.57 -18.98 15.54
C ASP A 363 9.69 -18.96 16.79
N ALA A 364 9.00 -17.86 17.00
CA ALA A 364 7.83 -17.80 17.86
C ALA A 364 6.64 -18.60 17.26
N ALA A 365 6.91 -19.46 16.29
CA ALA A 365 5.98 -20.37 15.67
C ALA A 365 6.17 -21.76 16.25
N ASP A 366 5.13 -22.23 16.95
CA ASP A 366 4.90 -23.63 17.32
C ASP A 366 5.27 -24.06 18.74
N GLU A 367 4.66 -23.46 19.74
CA GLU A 367 4.27 -24.22 20.91
C GLU A 367 2.83 -24.71 20.73
N GLY A 368 2.61 -25.68 19.82
CA GLY A 368 1.51 -26.67 19.83
C GLY A 368 0.06 -26.22 20.04
N GLY A 369 -0.25 -24.95 19.86
CA GLY A 369 -1.60 -24.39 19.93
C GLY A 369 -2.20 -24.19 18.55
N ASP A 370 -3.53 -24.25 18.43
CA ASP A 370 -4.25 -23.86 17.22
C ASP A 370 -3.83 -22.42 16.85
N PRO A 371 -3.28 -22.15 15.65
CA PRO A 371 -2.70 -20.85 15.33
C PRO A 371 -3.79 -19.78 15.42
N SER A 372 -3.62 -18.81 16.33
CA SER A 372 -4.51 -17.66 16.39
C SER A 372 -4.44 -16.88 15.07
N PRO A 373 -5.56 -16.54 14.43
CA PRO A 373 -5.55 -15.75 13.20
C PRO A 373 -4.96 -14.34 13.38
N HIS A 374 -4.77 -13.90 14.62
CA HIS A 374 -4.18 -12.61 14.96
C HIS A 374 -2.65 -12.69 15.16
N GLN A 375 -2.05 -13.86 15.08
CA GLN A 375 -0.60 -14.03 15.25
C GLN A 375 0.10 -13.95 13.90
N LEU A 376 1.27 -13.31 13.87
CA LEU A 376 2.13 -13.28 12.69
C LEU A 376 2.71 -14.68 12.42
N HIS A 377 2.46 -15.19 11.23
CA HIS A 377 3.05 -16.44 10.75
C HIS A 377 4.00 -16.16 9.58
N LEU A 378 5.12 -16.87 9.54
CA LEU A 378 6.12 -16.74 8.48
C LEU A 378 6.13 -17.98 7.59
N LEU A 379 6.45 -17.79 6.30
CA LEU A 379 6.45 -18.83 5.27
C LEU A 379 7.32 -20.05 5.65
N LYS A 380 8.48 -19.76 6.22
CA LYS A 380 9.45 -20.78 6.62
C LYS A 380 10.36 -20.29 7.74
N ALA A 381 10.55 -21.15 8.73
CA ALA A 381 11.50 -20.95 9.81
C ALA A 381 12.89 -20.57 9.29
N GLY A 382 13.47 -19.47 9.84
CA GLY A 382 14.79 -18.98 9.50
C GLY A 382 14.95 -18.41 8.09
N ALA A 383 13.88 -18.23 7.29
CA ALA A 383 13.94 -17.58 5.98
C ALA A 383 13.86 -16.05 6.07
N ALA A 384 13.22 -15.51 7.09
CA ALA A 384 12.96 -14.07 7.23
C ALA A 384 14.21 -13.18 7.05
N PRO A 385 15.39 -13.48 7.64
CA PRO A 385 16.57 -12.66 7.43
C PRO A 385 17.01 -12.59 5.95
N ARG A 386 16.83 -13.69 5.20
CA ARG A 386 17.23 -13.76 3.79
C ARG A 386 16.22 -13.08 2.87
N ILE A 387 14.92 -13.18 3.19
CA ILE A 387 13.85 -12.47 2.47
C ILE A 387 14.02 -10.96 2.66
N LEU A 388 14.29 -10.54 3.89
CA LEU A 388 14.60 -9.13 4.22
C LEU A 388 15.82 -8.62 3.46
N GLU A 389 16.89 -9.43 3.38
CA GLU A 389 18.10 -9.07 2.65
C GLU A 389 17.84 -8.94 1.15
N ALA A 390 17.00 -9.80 0.56
CA ALA A 390 16.59 -9.67 -0.85
C ALA A 390 15.87 -8.33 -1.10
N HIS A 391 14.93 -7.94 -0.23
CA HIS A 391 14.29 -6.64 -0.31
C HIS A 391 15.29 -5.49 -0.20
N ARG A 392 16.17 -5.52 0.80
CA ARG A 392 17.21 -4.48 1.03
C ARG A 392 18.10 -4.28 -0.19
N ARG A 393 18.55 -5.36 -0.79
CA ARG A 393 19.43 -5.31 -1.96
C ARG A 393 18.74 -4.70 -3.17
N LEU A 394 17.52 -5.14 -3.48
CA LEU A 394 16.75 -4.66 -4.64
C LEU A 394 16.22 -3.25 -4.44
N LEU A 395 15.67 -2.91 -3.27
CA LEU A 395 15.26 -1.54 -2.95
C LEU A 395 16.49 -0.61 -2.83
N GLY A 396 17.63 -1.12 -2.37
CA GLY A 396 18.90 -0.43 -2.40
C GLY A 396 19.37 -0.11 -3.82
N LEU A 397 19.20 -1.03 -4.78
CA LEU A 397 19.45 -0.76 -6.20
C LEU A 397 18.52 0.34 -6.71
N ARG A 398 17.20 0.26 -6.42
CA ARG A 398 16.25 1.32 -6.77
C ARG A 398 16.66 2.68 -6.22
N ARG A 399 17.20 2.74 -4.99
CA ARG A 399 17.72 4.00 -4.40
C ARG A 399 18.91 4.57 -5.18
N ARG A 400 19.76 3.72 -5.73
CA ARG A 400 20.89 4.14 -6.57
C ARG A 400 20.46 4.54 -7.98
N GLU A 401 19.31 4.05 -8.45
CA GLU A 401 18.75 4.30 -9.78
C GLU A 401 17.36 5.00 -9.66
N PRO A 402 17.30 6.25 -9.15
CA PRO A 402 16.03 6.93 -8.84
C PRO A 402 15.17 7.19 -10.08
N TRP A 403 15.76 7.17 -11.27
CA TRP A 403 15.04 7.28 -12.54
C TRP A 403 14.05 6.14 -12.79
N LEU A 404 14.20 5.01 -12.11
CA LEU A 404 13.27 3.88 -12.19
C LEU A 404 11.83 4.28 -11.80
N ALA A 405 11.65 5.31 -10.99
CA ALA A 405 10.31 5.79 -10.62
C ALA A 405 9.46 6.23 -11.83
N THR A 406 10.12 6.71 -12.88
CA THR A 406 9.48 7.23 -14.10
C THR A 406 9.97 6.52 -15.36
N ALA A 407 10.62 5.37 -15.23
CA ALA A 407 11.14 4.62 -16.36
C ALA A 407 10.03 4.22 -17.34
N HIS A 408 10.40 4.05 -18.60
CA HIS A 408 9.61 3.28 -19.55
C HIS A 408 9.86 1.79 -19.33
N VAL A 409 8.80 0.99 -19.43
CA VAL A 409 8.87 -0.47 -19.28
C VAL A 409 8.41 -1.16 -20.57
N ALA A 410 9.20 -2.12 -21.03
CA ALA A 410 8.86 -2.91 -22.21
C ALA A 410 9.27 -4.37 -22.02
N VAL A 411 8.44 -5.28 -22.47
CA VAL A 411 8.74 -6.71 -22.54
C VAL A 411 9.50 -6.99 -23.83
N VAL A 412 10.57 -7.78 -23.75
CA VAL A 412 11.31 -8.28 -24.91
C VAL A 412 10.57 -9.53 -25.43
N GLU A 413 9.72 -9.35 -26.42
CA GLU A 413 8.77 -10.37 -26.90
C GLU A 413 9.44 -11.71 -27.29
N GLU A 414 10.67 -11.65 -27.84
CA GLU A 414 11.40 -12.85 -28.25
C GLU A 414 11.87 -13.72 -27.06
N THR A 415 11.84 -13.18 -25.84
CA THR A 415 12.23 -13.88 -24.60
C THR A 415 11.05 -14.35 -23.81
N LEU A 416 9.82 -13.97 -24.22
CA LEU A 416 8.60 -14.29 -23.47
C LEU A 416 8.24 -15.75 -23.61
N GLU A 417 8.35 -16.46 -22.51
CA GLU A 417 7.95 -17.84 -22.33
C GLU A 417 7.00 -17.94 -21.14
N ASN A 418 6.40 -19.11 -20.91
CA ASN A 418 5.56 -19.33 -19.72
C ASN A 418 6.32 -19.01 -18.42
N THR A 419 7.57 -19.42 -18.34
CA THR A 419 8.36 -19.37 -17.10
C THR A 419 9.56 -18.44 -17.18
N ALA A 420 9.74 -17.67 -18.25
CA ALA A 420 10.82 -16.70 -18.35
C ALA A 420 10.43 -15.49 -19.20
N VAL A 421 11.02 -14.34 -18.86
CA VAL A 421 10.86 -13.11 -19.63
C VAL A 421 11.98 -12.12 -19.32
N GLU A 422 12.40 -11.35 -20.31
CA GLU A 422 13.24 -10.16 -20.14
C GLU A 422 12.35 -8.90 -20.27
N ILE A 423 12.52 -8.00 -19.30
CA ILE A 423 11.83 -6.71 -19.22
C ILE A 423 12.88 -5.62 -19.29
N THR A 424 12.76 -4.71 -20.25
CA THR A 424 13.65 -3.57 -20.40
C THR A 424 13.07 -2.36 -19.66
N LEU A 425 13.93 -1.70 -18.88
CA LEU A 425 13.64 -0.45 -18.17
C LEU A 425 14.54 0.63 -18.75
N THR A 426 13.94 1.69 -19.31
CA THR A 426 14.68 2.79 -19.94
C THR A 426 14.33 4.11 -19.27
N PRO A 427 15.31 5.01 -19.05
CA PRO A 427 15.01 6.34 -18.53
C PRO A 427 13.98 7.06 -19.41
N ALA A 428 13.03 7.77 -18.77
CA ALA A 428 12.06 8.59 -19.50
C ALA A 428 12.79 9.67 -20.33
N ASP A 429 12.27 9.98 -21.52
CA ASP A 429 12.82 10.97 -22.42
C ASP A 429 12.95 12.33 -21.74
N GLY A 430 14.14 12.88 -21.71
CA GLY A 430 14.42 14.20 -21.12
C GLY A 430 15.83 14.36 -20.52
N THR A 431 16.63 13.29 -20.47
CA THR A 431 18.04 13.37 -20.09
C THR A 431 18.94 13.13 -21.32
N PRO A 432 19.07 14.09 -22.29
CA PRO A 432 19.96 13.91 -23.41
C PRO A 432 21.40 14.21 -22.95
N GLY A 433 22.32 13.29 -23.15
CA GLY A 433 23.74 13.53 -22.95
C GLY A 433 24.53 12.29 -22.58
N ALA A 434 25.86 12.45 -22.50
CA ALA A 434 26.79 11.39 -22.11
C ALA A 434 26.58 10.89 -20.65
N ASP A 435 25.79 11.61 -19.87
CA ASP A 435 25.50 11.31 -18.47
C ASP A 435 24.10 10.66 -18.28
N ALA A 436 23.38 10.30 -19.36
CA ALA A 436 22.11 9.59 -19.25
C ALA A 436 22.33 8.21 -18.62
N PRO A 437 21.48 7.80 -17.63
CA PRO A 437 21.58 6.46 -17.05
C PRO A 437 21.46 5.40 -18.14
N ALA A 438 22.26 4.34 -18.06
CA ALA A 438 22.13 3.21 -18.96
C ALA A 438 20.84 2.44 -18.65
N PRO A 439 20.11 1.94 -19.66
CA PRO A 439 18.96 1.07 -19.46
C PRO A 439 19.29 -0.14 -18.58
N LEU A 440 18.32 -0.61 -17.84
CA LEU A 440 18.40 -1.86 -17.08
C LEU A 440 17.50 -2.91 -17.72
N ARG A 441 17.89 -4.17 -17.54
CA ARG A 441 17.10 -5.34 -17.96
C ARG A 441 16.82 -6.19 -16.74
N LEU A 442 15.55 -6.49 -16.51
CA LEU A 442 15.10 -7.43 -15.47
C LEU A 442 14.75 -8.75 -16.17
N VAL A 443 15.48 -9.81 -15.83
CA VAL A 443 15.21 -11.15 -16.33
C VAL A 443 14.58 -11.97 -15.22
N LEU A 444 13.40 -12.52 -15.47
CA LEU A 444 12.70 -13.44 -14.57
C LEU A 444 12.86 -14.87 -15.07
N ASN A 445 13.01 -15.80 -14.14
CA ASN A 445 13.08 -17.23 -14.39
C ASN A 445 12.29 -18.01 -13.31
N LEU A 446 11.14 -18.56 -13.68
CA LEU A 446 10.28 -19.40 -12.83
C LEU A 446 10.56 -20.92 -13.07
N GLY A 447 11.52 -21.24 -13.95
CA GLY A 447 11.90 -22.63 -14.21
C GLY A 447 12.80 -23.20 -13.14
N ASP A 448 12.85 -24.54 -13.04
CA ASP A 448 13.67 -25.25 -12.07
C ASP A 448 15.18 -25.27 -12.39
N GLU A 449 15.58 -24.79 -13.57
CA GLU A 449 16.98 -24.75 -14.00
C GLU A 449 17.46 -23.30 -14.16
N PRO A 450 18.70 -22.96 -13.74
CA PRO A 450 19.29 -21.67 -14.01
C PRO A 450 19.45 -21.40 -15.51
N ARG A 451 19.37 -20.11 -15.91
CA ARG A 451 19.52 -19.67 -17.30
C ARG A 451 20.77 -18.81 -17.49
N PRO A 452 21.41 -18.83 -18.67
CA PRO A 452 22.48 -17.89 -18.96
C PRO A 452 21.99 -16.42 -18.86
N ALA A 453 22.77 -15.56 -18.21
CA ALA A 453 22.49 -14.13 -18.19
C ALA A 453 23.00 -13.48 -19.47
N PRO A 454 22.20 -12.63 -20.18
CA PRO A 454 22.61 -12.02 -21.45
C PRO A 454 23.44 -10.72 -21.27
N GLY A 455 24.13 -10.55 -20.14
CA GLY A 455 24.94 -9.34 -19.84
C GLY A 455 25.56 -9.32 -18.47
N GLU A 456 26.05 -8.14 -18.06
CA GLU A 456 26.62 -7.93 -16.73
C GLU A 456 25.50 -7.93 -15.67
N ILE A 457 25.58 -8.84 -14.69
CA ILE A 457 24.65 -8.90 -13.57
C ILE A 457 25.04 -7.86 -12.53
N LEU A 458 24.15 -6.89 -12.29
CA LEU A 458 24.27 -5.92 -11.21
C LEU A 458 23.76 -6.47 -9.89
N GLU A 459 22.66 -7.23 -9.96
CA GLU A 459 21.97 -7.84 -8.81
C GLU A 459 21.26 -9.11 -9.24
N ALA A 460 21.24 -10.11 -8.38
CA ALA A 460 20.45 -11.32 -8.59
C ALA A 460 19.81 -11.78 -7.29
N VAL A 461 18.57 -12.27 -7.38
CA VAL A 461 17.84 -12.85 -6.27
C VAL A 461 17.52 -14.30 -6.63
N ASP A 462 17.99 -15.20 -5.78
CA ASP A 462 17.84 -16.65 -5.93
C ASP A 462 16.80 -17.15 -4.93
N GLY A 463 15.67 -17.64 -5.42
CA GLY A 463 14.56 -18.11 -4.59
C GLY A 463 14.96 -19.27 -3.68
N ALA A 464 15.76 -20.21 -4.16
CA ALA A 464 16.24 -21.35 -3.36
C ALA A 464 17.21 -20.87 -2.26
N ALA A 465 18.14 -19.95 -2.59
CA ALA A 465 19.00 -19.35 -1.57
C ALA A 465 18.20 -18.57 -0.53
N MET A 466 17.17 -17.86 -0.96
CA MET A 466 16.31 -17.04 -0.09
C MET A 466 15.48 -17.91 0.85
N ILE A 467 14.85 -18.96 0.36
CA ILE A 467 13.94 -19.79 1.16
C ILE A 467 14.69 -20.93 1.87
N ASP A 468 15.57 -21.64 1.15
CA ASP A 468 16.22 -22.87 1.64
C ASP A 468 17.66 -22.64 2.13
N GLY A 469 18.22 -21.46 1.86
CA GLY A 469 19.61 -21.15 2.18
C GLY A 469 20.63 -21.80 1.24
N VAL A 470 20.18 -22.42 0.13
CA VAL A 470 21.06 -23.12 -0.83
C VAL A 470 20.91 -22.47 -2.20
N PRO A 471 21.95 -21.83 -2.74
CA PRO A 471 21.91 -21.20 -4.07
C PRO A 471 21.62 -22.23 -5.17
N SER A 472 20.73 -21.86 -6.10
CA SER A 472 20.41 -22.64 -7.31
C SER A 472 21.39 -22.38 -8.47
N ALA A 473 22.10 -21.23 -8.45
CA ALA A 473 22.94 -20.78 -9.54
C ALA A 473 24.30 -20.27 -9.08
N GLY A 474 25.29 -20.41 -9.96
CA GLY A 474 26.59 -19.76 -9.86
C GLY A 474 26.62 -18.37 -10.54
N PRO A 475 27.80 -17.69 -10.52
CA PRO A 475 27.98 -16.40 -11.19
C PRO A 475 27.66 -16.46 -12.69
N GLY A 476 27.07 -15.39 -13.22
CA GLY A 476 26.76 -15.27 -14.65
C GLY A 476 25.49 -16.00 -15.10
N LEU A 477 24.70 -16.50 -14.16
CA LEU A 477 23.42 -17.17 -14.43
C LEU A 477 22.26 -16.40 -13.77
N VAL A 478 21.09 -16.47 -14.40
CA VAL A 478 19.81 -16.10 -13.77
C VAL A 478 19.35 -17.32 -12.96
N PRO A 479 19.16 -17.19 -11.64
CA PRO A 479 18.80 -18.34 -10.80
C PRO A 479 17.47 -18.98 -11.19
N ALA A 480 17.32 -20.27 -10.88
CA ALA A 480 16.02 -20.96 -10.89
C ALA A 480 15.08 -20.31 -9.86
N HIS A 481 13.81 -20.14 -10.18
CA HIS A 481 12.85 -19.41 -9.33
C HIS A 481 13.42 -18.09 -8.82
N GLY A 482 13.98 -17.31 -9.74
CA GLY A 482 14.73 -16.11 -9.38
C GLY A 482 14.65 -14.99 -10.41
N ALA A 483 15.42 -13.95 -10.16
CA ALA A 483 15.55 -12.81 -11.04
C ALA A 483 16.97 -12.29 -11.09
N ALA A 484 17.35 -11.67 -12.22
CA ALA A 484 18.60 -10.94 -12.35
C ALA A 484 18.34 -9.56 -12.97
N VAL A 485 19.07 -8.56 -12.47
CA VAL A 485 19.10 -7.20 -13.01
C VAL A 485 20.41 -7.02 -13.73
N LEU A 486 20.34 -6.64 -15.00
CA LEU A 486 21.47 -6.58 -15.92
C LEU A 486 21.65 -5.15 -16.45
N ARG A 487 22.89 -4.86 -16.84
CA ARG A 487 23.26 -3.69 -17.63
C ARG A 487 23.72 -4.08 -19.02
#